data_72536eb32b16e4609fbf13b7f081230c
#
_entry.id   72536eb32b16e4609fbf13b7f081230c
#
_cell.length_a   1.000
_cell.length_b   1.000
_cell.length_c   1.000
_cell.angle_alpha   90.00
_cell.angle_beta   90.00
_cell.angle_gamma   90.00
#
_symmetry.space_group_name_H-M   'P 1'
#
loop_
_entity.id
_entity.type
_entity.pdbx_description
1 polymer ?
#
loop_
_entity_poly.entity_id
_entity_poly.type
_entity_poly.pdbx_seq_one_letter_code
_entity_poly.pdbx_strand_id
1 'polypeptide(L)'
;MLLSSALNTYRGAIMSLPADRRLTREDLLIPELRISASGLVETFYAPHNDYVHSSACLFIVGLTPGFTQMRTAYEAARHAMDQGMGDEAVCRKAKEAASFAGSLRANLISMMDELGLPGYLGIGSSEALFGGERELLHTSSVLRYPVFVNRANYNGSRPGLPGTPSLRDTALNGMAEELSIFRDRPFLIPLGTTVESVLRLLDEQGMLDAGQCLWGFPHPSGANGHRHKQFAARKAEMKKTLHRYFS
;
A
#
# COMPACT_ATOMS: atom_id res chain seq x y z
N MET A 1 -3.67 14.77 -1.08
CA MET A 1 -3.35 15.39 -2.39
C MET A 1 -3.10 14.32 -3.44
N LEU A 2 -3.19 14.65 -4.72
CA LEU A 2 -2.90 13.71 -5.80
C LEU A 2 -1.42 13.70 -6.16
N LEU A 3 -0.86 12.50 -6.40
CA LEU A 3 0.47 12.28 -6.95
C LEU A 3 0.54 12.56 -8.45
N SER A 4 -0.55 12.29 -9.17
CA SER A 4 -0.58 12.38 -10.63
C SER A 4 -1.97 12.73 -11.13
N SER A 5 -2.06 13.06 -12.42
CA SER A 5 -3.33 13.21 -13.17
C SER A 5 -3.76 11.91 -13.88
N ALA A 6 -3.16 10.76 -13.51
CA ALA A 6 -3.39 9.48 -14.19
C ALA A 6 -4.88 9.06 -14.21
N LEU A 7 -5.64 9.40 -13.16
CA LEU A 7 -7.08 9.14 -13.12
C LEU A 7 -7.81 9.64 -14.38
N ASN A 8 -7.41 10.79 -14.94
CA ASN A 8 -8.04 11.34 -16.13
C ASN A 8 -7.87 10.44 -17.35
N THR A 9 -6.70 9.81 -17.49
CA THR A 9 -6.42 8.86 -18.58
C THR A 9 -7.32 7.63 -18.53
N TYR A 10 -7.59 7.13 -17.31
CA TYR A 10 -8.34 5.89 -17.11
C TYR A 10 -9.84 6.11 -16.80
N ARG A 11 -10.29 7.36 -16.68
CA ARG A 11 -11.67 7.72 -16.31
C ARG A 11 -12.72 7.04 -17.20
N GLY A 12 -12.55 7.11 -18.52
CA GLY A 12 -13.47 6.49 -19.47
C GLY A 12 -13.59 4.98 -19.29
N ALA A 13 -12.45 4.30 -19.14
CA ALA A 13 -12.42 2.86 -18.89
C ALA A 13 -13.08 2.50 -17.55
N ILE A 14 -12.83 3.28 -16.49
CA ILE A 14 -13.46 3.08 -15.18
C ILE A 14 -14.97 3.22 -15.26
N MET A 15 -15.47 4.27 -15.95
CA MET A 15 -16.90 4.50 -16.10
C MET A 15 -17.60 3.44 -16.95
N SER A 16 -16.89 2.75 -17.81
CA SER A 16 -17.41 1.64 -18.64
C SER A 16 -17.48 0.31 -17.90
N LEU A 17 -16.91 0.19 -16.68
CA LEU A 17 -16.97 -1.04 -15.88
C LEU A 17 -18.42 -1.33 -15.43
N PRO A 18 -18.83 -2.60 -15.25
CA PRO A 18 -20.11 -2.96 -14.67
C PRO A 18 -20.35 -2.30 -13.30
N ALA A 19 -21.53 -1.70 -13.10
CA ALA A 19 -21.93 -1.07 -11.83
C ALA A 19 -22.91 -1.91 -11.00
N ASP A 20 -23.53 -2.88 -11.64
CA ASP A 20 -24.65 -3.69 -11.12
C ASP A 20 -24.19 -5.02 -10.49
N ARG A 21 -22.91 -5.33 -10.57
CA ARG A 21 -22.32 -6.54 -10.02
C ARG A 21 -20.89 -6.34 -9.54
N ARG A 22 -20.40 -7.27 -8.76
CA ARG A 22 -19.02 -7.31 -8.32
C ARG A 22 -18.07 -7.52 -9.50
N LEU A 23 -17.00 -6.72 -9.56
CA LEU A 23 -16.01 -6.80 -10.62
C LEU A 23 -15.14 -8.06 -10.53
N THR A 24 -14.83 -8.64 -11.68
CA THR A 24 -14.00 -9.85 -11.83
C THR A 24 -12.60 -9.51 -12.37
N ARG A 25 -11.73 -10.53 -12.50
CA ARG A 25 -10.42 -10.34 -13.14
C ARG A 25 -10.54 -10.01 -14.62
N GLU A 26 -11.53 -10.55 -15.27
CA GLU A 26 -11.83 -10.32 -16.69
C GLU A 26 -12.27 -8.88 -16.94
N ASP A 27 -12.93 -8.25 -15.97
CA ASP A 27 -13.32 -6.84 -16.05
C ASP A 27 -12.13 -5.88 -15.84
N LEU A 28 -11.16 -6.27 -15.01
CA LEU A 28 -10.10 -5.34 -14.56
C LEU A 28 -8.73 -5.59 -15.20
N LEU A 29 -8.39 -6.83 -15.58
CA LEU A 29 -7.13 -7.13 -16.24
C LEU A 29 -7.28 -7.02 -17.77
N ILE A 30 -7.65 -5.82 -18.22
CA ILE A 30 -7.94 -5.47 -19.63
C ILE A 30 -6.91 -4.45 -20.14
N PRO A 31 -6.67 -4.39 -21.46
CA PRO A 31 -5.69 -3.48 -22.07
C PRO A 31 -5.92 -2.01 -21.72
N GLU A 32 -7.17 -1.56 -21.60
CA GLU A 32 -7.57 -0.19 -21.32
C GLU A 32 -7.16 0.29 -19.92
N LEU A 33 -6.92 -0.64 -18.99
CA LEU A 33 -6.47 -0.35 -17.62
C LEU A 33 -5.01 -0.71 -17.39
N ARG A 34 -4.30 -1.22 -18.43
CA ARG A 34 -2.91 -1.67 -18.34
C ARG A 34 -1.95 -0.51 -18.55
N ILE A 35 -1.04 -0.31 -17.59
CA ILE A 35 0.06 0.67 -17.67
C ILE A 35 1.20 0.11 -18.51
N SER A 36 1.62 -1.13 -18.23
CA SER A 36 2.76 -1.75 -18.90
C SER A 36 2.68 -3.27 -18.91
N ALA A 37 3.40 -3.89 -19.83
CA ALA A 37 3.60 -5.33 -19.90
C ALA A 37 5.05 -5.64 -20.32
N SER A 38 5.67 -6.62 -19.65
CA SER A 38 7.00 -7.14 -19.98
C SER A 38 7.03 -8.64 -19.71
N GLY A 39 6.98 -9.43 -20.80
CA GLY A 39 6.79 -10.88 -20.69
C GLY A 39 5.48 -11.23 -19.99
N LEU A 40 5.58 -11.96 -18.88
CA LEU A 40 4.42 -12.35 -18.06
C LEU A 40 4.07 -11.34 -16.97
N VAL A 41 4.86 -10.28 -16.80
CA VAL A 41 4.64 -9.23 -15.79
C VAL A 41 3.80 -8.12 -16.40
N GLU A 42 2.67 -7.83 -15.80
CA GLU A 42 1.75 -6.77 -16.21
C GLU A 42 1.45 -5.85 -15.04
N THR A 43 1.46 -4.55 -15.28
CA THR A 43 1.07 -3.53 -14.30
C THR A 43 -0.21 -2.85 -14.77
N PHE A 44 -1.17 -2.76 -13.86
CA PHE A 44 -2.47 -2.14 -14.13
C PHE A 44 -2.67 -0.90 -13.27
N TYR A 45 -3.34 0.09 -13.81
CA TYR A 45 -3.74 1.27 -13.04
C TYR A 45 -4.67 0.88 -11.90
N ALA A 46 -4.66 1.63 -10.83
CA ALA A 46 -5.69 1.61 -9.79
C ALA A 46 -5.65 2.93 -9.00
N PRO A 47 -6.79 3.61 -8.81
CA PRO A 47 -6.82 5.01 -8.38
C PRO A 47 -6.44 5.24 -6.91
N HIS A 48 -6.50 4.22 -6.06
CA HIS A 48 -6.31 4.39 -4.62
C HIS A 48 -4.90 4.83 -4.22
N ASN A 49 -3.85 4.48 -4.96
CA ASN A 49 -2.49 4.88 -4.65
C ASN A 49 -2.06 6.18 -5.34
N ASP A 50 -2.96 6.85 -6.08
CA ASP A 50 -2.74 8.22 -6.54
C ASP A 50 -3.02 9.28 -5.46
N TYR A 51 -3.71 8.92 -4.37
CA TYR A 51 -3.93 9.81 -3.23
C TYR A 51 -2.87 9.61 -2.14
N VAL A 52 -2.18 10.69 -1.77
CA VAL A 52 -1.25 10.73 -0.64
C VAL A 52 -1.83 11.54 0.50
N HIS A 53 -1.78 10.97 1.69
CA HIS A 53 -2.07 11.66 2.94
C HIS A 53 -0.77 12.27 3.48
N SER A 54 -0.42 13.46 3.04
CA SER A 54 0.91 14.07 3.24
C SER A 54 1.18 14.57 4.66
N SER A 55 0.17 14.60 5.52
CA SER A 55 0.29 14.97 6.95
C SER A 55 0.22 13.75 7.88
N ALA A 56 0.12 12.54 7.35
CA ALA A 56 0.09 11.33 8.16
C ALA A 56 1.43 11.13 8.89
N CYS A 57 1.36 10.78 10.18
CA CYS A 57 2.55 10.45 10.97
C CYS A 57 2.97 8.98 10.86
N LEU A 58 2.10 8.12 10.34
CA LEU A 58 2.33 6.69 10.13
C LEU A 58 2.17 6.35 8.65
N PHE A 59 3.14 5.61 8.09
CA PHE A 59 3.10 5.13 6.71
C PHE A 59 3.30 3.61 6.66
N ILE A 60 2.25 2.87 6.31
CA ILE A 60 2.33 1.42 6.13
C ILE A 60 2.56 1.10 4.66
N VAL A 61 3.66 0.39 4.38
CA VAL A 61 4.14 0.12 3.02
C VAL A 61 3.98 -1.36 2.68
N GLY A 62 3.17 -1.67 1.66
CA GLY A 62 3.01 -3.00 1.07
C GLY A 62 3.94 -3.24 -0.11
N LEU A 63 3.84 -4.44 -0.72
CA LEU A 63 4.60 -4.79 -1.92
C LEU A 63 3.97 -4.19 -3.19
N THR A 64 2.74 -4.54 -3.45
CA THR A 64 1.88 -4.09 -4.56
C THR A 64 0.43 -4.40 -4.19
N PRO A 65 -0.55 -3.59 -4.62
CA PRO A 65 -1.94 -3.92 -4.39
C PRO A 65 -2.32 -5.25 -5.03
N GLY A 66 -2.96 -6.12 -4.27
CA GLY A 66 -3.52 -7.36 -4.81
C GLY A 66 -4.86 -7.13 -5.51
N PHE A 67 -5.38 -8.16 -6.20
CA PHE A 67 -6.64 -8.08 -6.93
C PHE A 67 -7.82 -7.60 -6.07
N THR A 68 -7.93 -8.05 -4.82
CA THR A 68 -9.02 -7.62 -3.92
C THR A 68 -8.97 -6.10 -3.68
N GLN A 69 -7.78 -5.55 -3.42
CA GLN A 69 -7.60 -4.11 -3.23
C GLN A 69 -7.90 -3.33 -4.52
N MET A 70 -7.37 -3.79 -5.66
CA MET A 70 -7.64 -3.22 -6.97
C MET A 70 -9.14 -3.16 -7.23
N ARG A 71 -9.85 -4.26 -7.09
CA ARG A 71 -11.30 -4.32 -7.29
C ARG A 71 -12.04 -3.34 -6.39
N THR A 72 -11.78 -3.37 -5.08
CA THR A 72 -12.44 -2.49 -4.12
C THR A 72 -12.17 -1.02 -4.44
N ALA A 73 -10.95 -0.69 -4.91
CA ALA A 73 -10.61 0.67 -5.34
C ALA A 73 -11.44 1.12 -6.55
N TYR A 74 -11.62 0.23 -7.55
CA TYR A 74 -12.41 0.55 -8.73
C TYR A 74 -13.89 0.71 -8.42
N GLU A 75 -14.46 -0.19 -7.61
CA GLU A 75 -15.86 -0.12 -7.18
C GLU A 75 -16.13 1.19 -6.44
N ALA A 76 -15.24 1.57 -5.50
CA ALA A 76 -15.36 2.84 -4.76
C ALA A 76 -15.14 4.07 -5.64
N ALA A 77 -14.13 4.05 -6.53
CA ALA A 77 -13.85 5.15 -7.43
C ALA A 77 -15.02 5.40 -8.39
N ARG A 78 -15.56 4.34 -9.01
CA ARG A 78 -16.72 4.46 -9.88
C ARG A 78 -17.91 5.05 -9.15
N HIS A 79 -18.24 4.55 -7.97
CA HIS A 79 -19.34 5.09 -7.17
C HIS A 79 -19.13 6.59 -6.84
N ALA A 80 -17.92 7.01 -6.49
CA ALA A 80 -17.60 8.41 -6.23
C ALA A 80 -17.70 9.27 -7.51
N MET A 81 -17.32 8.74 -8.68
CA MET A 81 -17.49 9.41 -9.96
C MET A 81 -18.96 9.56 -10.34
N ASP A 82 -19.79 8.55 -10.13
CA ASP A 82 -21.24 8.59 -10.37
C ASP A 82 -21.93 9.67 -9.49
N GLN A 83 -21.34 9.98 -8.32
CA GLN A 83 -21.76 11.08 -7.44
C GLN A 83 -21.20 12.45 -7.85
N GLY A 84 -20.47 12.57 -8.95
CA GLY A 84 -19.86 13.80 -9.43
C GLY A 84 -18.72 14.34 -8.57
N MET A 85 -18.05 13.50 -7.78
CA MET A 85 -16.93 13.93 -6.95
C MET A 85 -15.73 14.31 -7.81
N GLY A 86 -14.95 15.31 -7.35
CA GLY A 86 -13.68 15.67 -7.97
C GLY A 86 -12.60 14.59 -7.79
N ASP A 87 -11.57 14.62 -8.63
CA ASP A 87 -10.52 13.58 -8.77
C ASP A 87 -9.84 13.21 -7.44
N GLU A 88 -9.48 14.19 -6.64
CA GLU A 88 -8.86 13.95 -5.34
C GLU A 88 -9.80 13.20 -4.39
N ALA A 89 -11.08 13.57 -4.37
CA ALA A 89 -12.08 12.90 -3.55
C ALA A 89 -12.31 11.46 -4.03
N VAL A 90 -12.34 11.22 -5.34
CA VAL A 90 -12.44 9.88 -5.95
C VAL A 90 -11.29 9.00 -5.53
N CYS A 91 -10.03 9.46 -5.69
CA CYS A 91 -8.85 8.70 -5.31
C CYS A 91 -8.77 8.47 -3.78
N ARG A 92 -9.17 9.46 -2.98
CA ARG A 92 -9.26 9.33 -1.53
C ARG A 92 -10.28 8.27 -1.13
N LYS A 93 -11.50 8.29 -1.67
CA LYS A 93 -12.53 7.28 -1.41
C LYS A 93 -12.08 5.87 -1.82
N ALA A 94 -11.43 5.76 -2.98
CA ALA A 94 -10.83 4.51 -3.43
C ALA A 94 -9.79 4.00 -2.42
N LYS A 95 -8.90 4.86 -1.90
CA LYS A 95 -7.90 4.50 -0.89
C LYS A 95 -8.55 4.09 0.44
N GLU A 96 -9.50 4.83 0.94
CA GLU A 96 -10.21 4.53 2.19
C GLU A 96 -10.84 3.14 2.16
N ALA A 97 -11.45 2.76 1.04
CA ALA A 97 -12.04 1.45 0.85
C ALA A 97 -11.00 0.32 0.69
N ALA A 98 -9.99 0.55 -0.15
CA ALA A 98 -9.07 -0.49 -0.61
C ALA A 98 -7.89 -0.77 0.33
N SER A 99 -7.47 0.18 1.19
CA SER A 99 -6.27 0.04 2.04
C SER A 99 -6.24 -1.26 2.82
N PHE A 100 -5.41 -2.21 2.38
CA PHE A 100 -5.25 -3.53 2.97
C PHE A 100 -6.56 -4.29 3.20
N ALA A 101 -7.61 -4.06 2.39
CA ALA A 101 -8.94 -4.61 2.57
C ALA A 101 -8.96 -6.13 2.74
N GLY A 102 -9.88 -6.61 3.61
CA GLY A 102 -10.08 -8.03 3.91
C GLY A 102 -9.28 -8.53 5.11
N SER A 103 -8.99 -9.82 5.17
CA SER A 103 -8.29 -10.48 6.29
C SER A 103 -6.89 -9.93 6.57
N LEU A 104 -6.26 -9.33 5.57
CA LEU A 104 -4.95 -8.71 5.73
C LEU A 104 -5.02 -7.52 6.69
N ARG A 105 -6.06 -6.67 6.58
CA ARG A 105 -6.30 -5.53 7.49
C ARG A 105 -6.51 -6.00 8.93
N ALA A 106 -7.34 -7.02 9.14
CA ALA A 106 -7.60 -7.55 10.48
C ALA A 106 -6.32 -8.08 11.15
N ASN A 107 -5.51 -8.84 10.40
CA ASN A 107 -4.23 -9.33 10.91
C ASN A 107 -3.25 -8.18 11.23
N LEU A 108 -3.20 -7.16 10.36
CA LEU A 108 -2.34 -5.99 10.53
C LEU A 108 -2.72 -5.21 11.81
N ILE A 109 -4.01 -4.94 12.01
CA ILE A 109 -4.55 -4.29 13.21
C ILE A 109 -4.13 -5.07 14.46
N SER A 110 -4.41 -6.38 14.51
CA SER A 110 -4.06 -7.23 15.64
C SER A 110 -2.55 -7.19 15.97
N MET A 111 -1.69 -7.21 14.95
CA MET A 111 -0.24 -7.16 15.14
C MET A 111 0.24 -5.79 15.64
N MET A 112 -0.32 -4.69 15.15
CA MET A 112 0.00 -3.34 15.62
C MET A 112 -0.48 -3.12 17.07
N ASP A 113 -1.67 -3.60 17.41
CA ASP A 113 -2.20 -3.53 18.78
C ASP A 113 -1.34 -4.34 19.76
N GLU A 114 -0.87 -5.52 19.35
CA GLU A 114 0.04 -6.37 20.15
C GLU A 114 1.41 -5.72 20.39
N LEU A 115 1.85 -4.84 19.49
CA LEU A 115 3.06 -4.02 19.69
C LEU A 115 2.83 -2.85 20.64
N GLY A 116 1.57 -2.46 20.89
CA GLY A 116 1.22 -1.28 21.69
C GLY A 116 1.26 0.03 20.90
N LEU A 117 1.27 -0.03 19.55
CA LEU A 117 1.29 1.16 18.70
C LEU A 117 0.16 2.15 19.01
N PRO A 118 -1.09 1.72 19.31
CA PRO A 118 -2.18 2.64 19.63
C PRO A 118 -1.84 3.58 20.79
N GLY A 119 -1.14 3.10 21.82
CA GLY A 119 -0.76 3.92 22.98
C GLY A 119 0.16 5.08 22.61
N TYR A 120 1.05 4.91 21.63
CA TYR A 120 1.93 5.97 21.13
C TYR A 120 1.19 6.99 20.27
N LEU A 121 0.10 6.57 19.61
CA LEU A 121 -0.71 7.43 18.75
C LEU A 121 -1.90 8.09 19.51
N GLY A 122 -2.09 7.78 20.79
CA GLY A 122 -3.20 8.29 21.59
C GLY A 122 -4.58 7.76 21.17
N ILE A 123 -4.64 6.57 20.57
CA ILE A 123 -5.87 5.93 20.08
C ILE A 123 -6.17 4.62 20.81
N GLY A 124 -7.43 4.19 20.82
CA GLY A 124 -7.84 2.98 21.56
C GLY A 124 -7.40 1.68 20.91
N SER A 125 -7.33 1.63 19.58
CA SER A 125 -6.92 0.47 18.77
C SER A 125 -6.46 0.95 17.39
N SER A 126 -5.57 0.19 16.75
CA SER A 126 -5.15 0.44 15.36
C SER A 126 -6.30 0.32 14.34
N GLU A 127 -7.47 -0.18 14.73
CA GLU A 127 -8.68 -0.16 13.91
C GLU A 127 -9.11 1.28 13.60
N ALA A 128 -8.93 2.21 14.53
CA ALA A 128 -9.25 3.63 14.35
C ALA A 128 -8.51 4.27 13.17
N LEU A 129 -7.29 3.79 12.85
CA LEU A 129 -6.51 4.22 11.67
C LEU A 129 -7.19 3.92 10.33
N PHE A 130 -8.12 2.98 10.30
CA PHE A 130 -8.94 2.64 9.13
C PHE A 130 -10.36 3.20 9.23
N GLY A 131 -10.65 3.95 10.29
CA GLY A 131 -11.93 4.56 10.63
C GLY A 131 -11.84 6.05 10.90
N GLY A 132 -12.07 6.45 12.16
CA GLY A 132 -12.12 7.85 12.60
C GLY A 132 -10.79 8.59 12.58
N GLU A 133 -9.67 7.87 12.75
CA GLU A 133 -8.33 8.46 12.86
C GLU A 133 -7.48 8.23 11.58
N ARG A 134 -8.14 8.24 10.42
CA ARG A 134 -7.47 8.03 9.12
C ARG A 134 -6.41 9.08 8.81
N GLU A 135 -6.54 10.26 9.39
CA GLU A 135 -5.61 11.37 9.21
C GLU A 135 -4.19 11.02 9.70
N LEU A 136 -4.08 10.09 10.65
CA LEU A 136 -2.80 9.63 11.16
C LEU A 136 -2.09 8.64 10.22
N LEU A 137 -2.82 8.04 9.27
CA LEU A 137 -2.32 6.93 8.46
C LEU A 137 -2.22 7.27 6.97
N HIS A 138 -1.06 7.01 6.40
CA HIS A 138 -0.90 6.78 4.96
C HIS A 138 -0.62 5.31 4.66
N THR A 139 -1.14 4.83 3.53
CA THR A 139 -0.92 3.46 3.06
C THR A 139 -0.55 3.48 1.59
N SER A 140 0.49 2.74 1.20
CA SER A 140 0.86 2.54 -0.19
C SER A 140 1.64 1.24 -0.39
N SER A 141 2.30 1.09 -1.52
CA SER A 141 3.11 -0.08 -1.87
C SER A 141 4.36 0.36 -2.63
N VAL A 142 5.47 -0.37 -2.44
CA VAL A 142 6.72 -0.08 -3.19
C VAL A 142 6.51 -0.13 -4.69
N LEU A 143 5.66 -1.04 -5.19
CA LEU A 143 5.09 -0.98 -6.52
C LEU A 143 3.69 -0.38 -6.40
N ARG A 144 3.58 0.92 -6.64
CA ARG A 144 2.38 1.74 -6.43
C ARG A 144 1.11 1.13 -7.04
N TYR A 145 1.23 0.63 -8.25
CA TYR A 145 0.12 0.05 -8.99
C TYR A 145 0.11 -1.48 -8.93
N PRO A 146 -1.07 -2.13 -9.08
CA PRO A 146 -1.21 -3.57 -9.08
C PRO A 146 -0.33 -4.25 -10.13
N VAL A 147 0.52 -5.17 -9.67
CA VAL A 147 1.36 -6.00 -10.53
C VAL A 147 0.85 -7.43 -10.50
N PHE A 148 0.72 -8.01 -11.68
CA PHE A 148 0.35 -9.41 -11.87
C PHE A 148 1.42 -10.13 -12.68
N VAL A 149 1.61 -11.41 -12.39
CA VAL A 149 2.48 -12.30 -13.17
C VAL A 149 1.64 -13.46 -13.62
N ASN A 150 1.51 -13.64 -14.92
CA ASN A 150 0.59 -14.62 -15.51
C ASN A 150 -0.82 -14.52 -14.89
N ARG A 151 -1.36 -13.29 -14.81
CA ARG A 151 -2.67 -12.92 -14.21
C ARG A 151 -2.85 -13.28 -12.72
N ALA A 152 -1.83 -13.80 -12.04
CA ALA A 152 -1.82 -14.02 -10.59
C ALA A 152 -1.20 -12.83 -9.85
N ASN A 153 -1.63 -12.57 -8.59
CA ASN A 153 -1.04 -11.50 -7.78
C ASN A 153 0.48 -11.71 -7.66
N TYR A 154 1.25 -10.67 -7.94
CA TYR A 154 2.69 -10.68 -7.73
C TYR A 154 3.03 -10.73 -6.23
N ASN A 155 3.98 -11.60 -5.87
CA ASN A 155 4.39 -11.83 -4.49
C ASN A 155 5.85 -11.43 -4.19
N GLY A 156 6.52 -10.76 -5.13
CA GLY A 156 7.89 -10.26 -4.96
C GLY A 156 9.00 -11.28 -5.24
N SER A 157 8.68 -12.54 -5.51
CA SER A 157 9.69 -13.60 -5.61
C SER A 157 9.99 -14.07 -7.04
N ARG A 158 9.00 -14.05 -7.92
CA ARG A 158 9.14 -14.49 -9.31
C ARG A 158 8.44 -13.53 -10.28
N PRO A 159 9.24 -12.65 -10.95
CA PRO A 159 10.68 -12.40 -10.76
C PRO A 159 10.97 -11.76 -9.39
N GLY A 160 12.19 -11.94 -8.87
CA GLY A 160 12.59 -11.33 -7.59
C GLY A 160 12.68 -9.80 -7.73
N LEU A 161 11.97 -9.05 -6.90
CA LEU A 161 11.87 -7.59 -7.05
C LEU A 161 13.24 -6.90 -6.95
N PRO A 162 14.07 -7.11 -5.90
CA PRO A 162 15.35 -6.41 -5.79
C PRO A 162 16.32 -6.75 -6.91
N GLY A 163 16.22 -7.96 -7.47
CA GLY A 163 17.10 -8.46 -8.54
C GLY A 163 16.64 -8.13 -9.96
N THR A 164 15.43 -7.58 -10.14
CA THR A 164 14.89 -7.23 -11.46
C THR A 164 14.97 -5.72 -11.66
N PRO A 165 15.91 -5.21 -12.49
CA PRO A 165 16.20 -3.77 -12.58
C PRO A 165 14.94 -2.91 -12.81
N SER A 166 14.10 -3.27 -13.78
CA SER A 166 12.89 -2.49 -14.11
C SER A 166 11.90 -2.39 -12.94
N LEU A 167 11.67 -3.48 -12.19
CA LEU A 167 10.80 -3.48 -11.03
C LEU A 167 11.43 -2.73 -9.86
N ARG A 168 12.75 -2.94 -9.64
CA ARG A 168 13.50 -2.24 -8.60
C ARG A 168 13.47 -0.74 -8.81
N ASP A 169 13.80 -0.27 -10.02
CA ASP A 169 13.86 1.14 -10.34
C ASP A 169 12.47 1.79 -10.26
N THR A 170 11.42 1.08 -10.70
CA THR A 170 10.02 1.51 -10.48
C THR A 170 9.70 1.66 -9.01
N ALA A 171 10.11 0.69 -8.17
CA ALA A 171 9.85 0.73 -6.74
C ALA A 171 10.61 1.85 -6.04
N LEU A 172 11.90 2.03 -6.34
CA LEU A 172 12.74 3.08 -5.74
C LEU A 172 12.24 4.47 -6.12
N ASN A 173 12.04 4.72 -7.42
CA ASN A 173 11.58 6.02 -7.91
C ASN A 173 10.18 6.37 -7.39
N GLY A 174 9.24 5.41 -7.41
CA GLY A 174 7.89 5.63 -6.91
C GLY A 174 7.84 5.92 -5.41
N MET A 175 8.64 5.22 -4.60
CA MET A 175 8.74 5.48 -3.16
C MET A 175 9.44 6.80 -2.85
N ALA A 176 10.52 7.14 -3.56
CA ALA A 176 11.22 8.41 -3.39
C ALA A 176 10.29 9.60 -3.71
N GLU A 177 9.55 9.52 -4.82
CA GLU A 177 8.53 10.52 -5.18
C GLU A 177 7.47 10.65 -4.08
N GLU A 178 6.91 9.54 -3.60
CA GLU A 178 5.86 9.55 -2.59
C GLU A 178 6.36 10.10 -1.24
N LEU A 179 7.56 9.71 -0.81
CA LEU A 179 8.19 10.22 0.41
C LEU A 179 8.48 11.72 0.35
N SER A 180 8.80 12.27 -0.82
CA SER A 180 9.08 13.71 -1.00
C SER A 180 7.86 14.62 -0.77
N ILE A 181 6.64 14.06 -0.76
CA ILE A 181 5.39 14.80 -0.59
C ILE A 181 5.02 15.01 0.88
N PHE A 182 5.58 14.19 1.78
CA PHE A 182 5.28 14.34 3.20
C PHE A 182 5.84 15.66 3.76
N ARG A 183 5.06 16.33 4.58
CA ARG A 183 5.46 17.57 5.27
C ARG A 183 6.51 17.27 6.34
N ASP A 184 6.24 16.22 7.11
CA ASP A 184 7.12 15.67 8.15
C ASP A 184 7.44 14.22 7.80
N ARG A 185 8.57 13.72 8.30
CA ARG A 185 8.97 12.33 8.04
C ARG A 185 8.05 11.37 8.81
N PRO A 186 7.23 10.55 8.12
CA PRO A 186 6.36 9.60 8.81
C PRO A 186 7.16 8.43 9.37
N PHE A 187 6.63 7.75 10.38
CA PHE A 187 7.13 6.45 10.81
C PHE A 187 6.67 5.37 9.83
N LEU A 188 7.59 4.56 9.30
CA LEU A 188 7.30 3.56 8.27
C LEU A 188 7.17 2.15 8.84
N ILE A 189 6.16 1.40 8.39
CA ILE A 189 5.99 -0.02 8.67
C ILE A 189 6.06 -0.80 7.35
N PRO A 190 7.25 -1.33 6.97
CA PRO A 190 7.39 -2.19 5.81
C PRO A 190 6.78 -3.58 6.07
N LEU A 191 5.87 -4.03 5.20
CA LEU A 191 5.19 -5.31 5.36
C LEU A 191 5.96 -6.44 4.65
N GLY A 192 6.85 -7.09 5.38
CA GLY A 192 7.63 -8.25 4.93
C GLY A 192 8.97 -7.90 4.30
N THR A 193 9.81 -8.94 4.14
CA THR A 193 11.23 -8.80 3.79
C THR A 193 11.50 -8.17 2.43
N THR A 194 10.65 -8.40 1.42
CA THR A 194 10.83 -7.80 0.09
C THR A 194 10.61 -6.29 0.12
N VAL A 195 9.62 -5.81 0.89
CA VAL A 195 9.39 -4.37 1.08
C VAL A 195 10.53 -3.76 1.88
N GLU A 196 10.93 -4.43 2.96
CA GLU A 196 12.07 -4.01 3.78
C GLU A 196 13.33 -3.85 2.94
N SER A 197 13.64 -4.78 2.03
CA SER A 197 14.84 -4.66 1.18
C SER A 197 14.82 -3.45 0.23
N VAL A 198 13.64 -3.03 -0.25
CA VAL A 198 13.51 -1.80 -1.05
C VAL A 198 13.74 -0.56 -0.19
N LEU A 199 13.14 -0.51 1.01
CA LEU A 199 13.33 0.64 1.90
C LEU A 199 14.78 0.75 2.41
N ARG A 200 15.50 -0.35 2.59
CA ARG A 200 16.93 -0.33 2.91
C ARG A 200 17.78 0.25 1.79
N LEU A 201 17.45 -0.02 0.52
CA LEU A 201 18.11 0.63 -0.61
C LEU A 201 17.88 2.14 -0.64
N LEU A 202 16.69 2.62 -0.23
CA LEU A 202 16.42 4.05 -0.10
C LEU A 202 17.19 4.69 1.07
N ASP A 203 17.36 3.97 2.18
CA ASP A 203 18.19 4.37 3.31
C ASP A 203 19.67 4.49 2.89
N GLU A 204 20.20 3.48 2.19
CA GLU A 204 21.57 3.50 1.64
C GLU A 204 21.81 4.68 0.67
N GLN A 205 20.75 5.14 -0.02
CA GLN A 205 20.79 6.31 -0.90
C GLN A 205 20.56 7.65 -0.18
N GLY A 206 20.35 7.64 1.13
CA GLY A 206 20.08 8.82 1.94
C GLY A 206 18.69 9.44 1.73
N MET A 207 17.77 8.70 1.07
CA MET A 207 16.39 9.16 0.83
C MET A 207 15.45 8.83 1.99
N LEU A 208 15.89 7.96 2.90
CA LEU A 208 15.16 7.49 4.06
C LEU A 208 16.12 7.44 5.26
N ASP A 209 15.58 7.52 6.47
CA ASP A 209 16.32 7.31 7.71
C ASP A 209 15.89 5.96 8.33
N ALA A 210 16.83 5.05 8.49
CA ALA A 210 16.59 3.73 9.10
C ALA A 210 15.90 3.84 10.48
N GLY A 211 16.14 4.92 11.22
CA GLY A 211 15.54 5.19 12.54
C GLY A 211 14.03 5.40 12.51
N GLN A 212 13.46 5.79 11.37
CA GLN A 212 12.02 5.97 11.19
C GLN A 212 11.29 4.72 10.69
N CYS A 213 11.95 3.54 10.66
CA CYS A 213 11.38 2.31 10.13
C CYS A 213 11.22 1.21 11.18
N LEU A 214 10.07 0.55 11.19
CA LEU A 214 9.80 -0.63 12.00
C LEU A 214 10.27 -1.91 11.27
N TRP A 215 11.58 -2.13 11.27
CA TRP A 215 12.19 -3.27 10.60
C TRP A 215 11.75 -4.63 11.18
N GLY A 216 11.62 -5.62 10.30
CA GLY A 216 11.30 -6.99 10.67
C GLY A 216 9.80 -7.26 10.87
N PHE A 217 8.91 -6.34 10.49
CA PHE A 217 7.47 -6.57 10.54
C PHE A 217 7.07 -7.59 9.46
N PRO A 218 6.57 -8.79 9.84
CA PRO A 218 6.27 -9.82 8.85
C PRO A 218 5.02 -9.47 8.05
N HIS A 219 4.96 -9.96 6.80
CA HIS A 219 3.78 -9.73 5.96
C HIS A 219 2.52 -10.32 6.61
N PRO A 220 1.46 -9.51 6.84
CA PRO A 220 0.28 -9.91 7.61
C PRO A 220 -0.71 -10.84 6.88
N SER A 221 -0.44 -11.18 5.61
CA SER A 221 -1.29 -12.09 4.82
C SER A 221 -1.45 -13.44 5.47
N GLY A 222 -2.67 -14.01 5.37
CA GLY A 222 -2.93 -15.40 5.74
C GLY A 222 -2.09 -16.43 4.99
N ALA A 223 -1.62 -16.10 3.78
CA ALA A 223 -0.69 -16.94 3.00
C ALA A 223 0.72 -17.05 3.63
N ASN A 224 1.10 -16.11 4.52
CA ASN A 224 2.31 -16.24 5.32
C ASN A 224 2.05 -17.14 6.55
N GLY A 225 2.16 -18.45 6.38
CA GLY A 225 1.95 -19.42 7.46
C GLY A 225 2.92 -19.27 8.65
N HIS A 226 4.05 -18.60 8.45
CA HIS A 226 5.06 -18.38 9.49
C HIS A 226 4.94 -17.03 10.20
N ARG A 227 3.95 -16.18 9.86
CA ARG A 227 3.86 -14.80 10.38
C ARG A 227 3.89 -14.70 11.90
N HIS A 228 3.19 -15.58 12.61
CA HIS A 228 3.15 -15.56 14.08
C HIS A 228 4.52 -15.84 14.70
N LYS A 229 5.26 -16.85 14.17
CA LYS A 229 6.62 -17.17 14.63
C LYS A 229 7.60 -16.04 14.31
N GLN A 230 7.52 -15.48 13.09
CA GLN A 230 8.35 -14.34 12.67
C GLN A 230 8.07 -13.12 13.55
N PHE A 231 6.81 -12.82 13.81
CA PHE A 231 6.39 -11.69 14.66
C PHE A 231 6.88 -11.86 16.09
N ALA A 232 6.66 -13.02 16.70
CA ALA A 232 7.12 -13.30 18.06
C ALA A 232 8.65 -13.15 18.21
N ALA A 233 9.41 -13.61 17.22
CA ALA A 233 10.88 -13.51 17.20
C ALA A 233 11.40 -12.05 17.13
N ARG A 234 10.64 -11.12 16.55
CA ARG A 234 11.03 -9.71 16.37
C ARG A 234 10.29 -8.74 17.29
N LYS A 235 9.27 -9.19 18.01
CA LYS A 235 8.38 -8.35 18.80
C LYS A 235 9.11 -7.45 19.80
N ALA A 236 10.07 -7.99 20.53
CA ALA A 236 10.82 -7.23 21.53
C ALA A 236 11.64 -6.09 20.89
N GLU A 237 12.26 -6.33 19.73
CA GLU A 237 13.03 -5.33 19.00
C GLU A 237 12.12 -4.26 18.40
N MET A 238 11.00 -4.67 17.80
CA MET A 238 10.00 -3.73 17.27
C MET A 238 9.43 -2.82 18.35
N LYS A 239 9.16 -3.33 19.56
CA LYS A 239 8.72 -2.51 20.70
C LYS A 239 9.78 -1.48 21.14
N LYS A 240 11.06 -1.86 21.15
CA LYS A 240 12.16 -0.91 21.43
C LYS A 240 12.23 0.19 20.36
N THR A 241 12.06 -0.16 19.09
CA THR A 241 12.06 0.81 17.98
C THR A 241 10.90 1.79 18.12
N LEU A 242 9.68 1.32 18.42
CA LEU A 242 8.53 2.20 18.68
C LEU A 242 8.79 3.14 19.86
N HIS A 243 9.29 2.61 20.97
CA HIS A 243 9.60 3.43 22.13
C HIS A 243 10.64 4.52 21.81
N ARG A 244 11.71 4.18 21.12
CA ARG A 244 12.76 5.15 20.73
C ARG A 244 12.27 6.24 19.81
N TYR A 245 11.35 5.92 18.89
CA TYR A 245 10.85 6.87 17.90
C TYR A 245 9.79 7.83 18.46
N PHE A 246 8.88 7.31 19.32
CA PHE A 246 7.74 8.08 19.82
C PHE A 246 7.94 8.66 21.22
N SER A 247 9.04 8.35 21.91
CA SER A 247 9.39 8.93 23.22
C SER A 247 10.42 10.03 23.10
#